data_382d85610155f50e5a603ae229802827
#
_entry.id   382d85610155f50e5a603ae229802827
#
_cell.length_a   1.000
_cell.length_b   1.000
_cell.length_c   1.000
_cell.angle_alpha   90.00
_cell.angle_beta   90.00
_cell.angle_gamma   90.00
#
_symmetry.space_group_name_H-M   'P 1'
#
loop_
_entity.id
_entity.type
_entity.pdbx_description
1 polymer ?
#
loop_
_entity_poly.entity_id
_entity_poly.type
_entity_poly.pdbx_seq_one_letter_code
_entity_poly.pdbx_strand_id
1 'polypeptide(L)'
;NPKDYDKPIQQVIVEMTGWGVDHSFECIGNVNVMRAALESAHRGWGQSVIIGVAGAGQEISTRPFQLVTGRKWLGSAFGGVKGRTQLPGMVEDAMKGKIQLEPFVTHTMGLDQINEAFDLMHEGKSIRTVIHYE
;
A
#
# COMPACT_ATOMS: atom_id res chain seq x y z
N ASN A 1 -14.57 4.00 5.05
CA ASN A 1 -13.80 3.54 6.20
C ASN A 1 -14.31 2.15 6.61
N PRO A 2 -13.45 1.12 6.82
CA PRO A 2 -13.88 -0.22 7.23
C PRO A 2 -14.68 -0.25 8.54
N LYS A 3 -14.47 0.73 9.42
CA LYS A 3 -15.16 0.85 10.71
C LYS A 3 -16.64 1.28 10.58
N ASP A 4 -17.04 1.74 9.41
CA ASP A 4 -18.41 2.21 9.14
C ASP A 4 -19.36 1.06 8.75
N TYR A 5 -18.85 -0.18 8.73
CA TYR A 5 -19.61 -1.36 8.33
C TYR A 5 -19.61 -2.43 9.43
N ASP A 6 -20.76 -3.06 9.64
CA ASP A 6 -20.94 -4.18 10.57
C ASP A 6 -20.43 -5.51 10.01
N LYS A 7 -20.14 -5.55 8.70
CA LYS A 7 -19.63 -6.73 7.99
C LYS A 7 -18.11 -6.63 7.79
N PRO A 8 -17.40 -7.77 7.63
CA PRO A 8 -16.02 -7.76 7.19
C PRO A 8 -15.85 -6.99 5.87
N ILE A 9 -14.86 -6.09 5.83
CA ILE A 9 -14.70 -5.15 4.71
C ILE A 9 -14.54 -5.83 3.34
N GLN A 10 -13.90 -6.99 3.30
CA GLN A 10 -13.78 -7.76 2.06
C GLN A 10 -15.13 -8.22 1.50
N GLN A 11 -16.09 -8.52 2.38
CA GLN A 11 -17.45 -8.86 1.95
C GLN A 11 -18.18 -7.64 1.38
N VAL A 12 -18.04 -6.50 2.05
CA VAL A 12 -18.60 -5.23 1.57
C VAL A 12 -18.06 -4.91 0.17
N ILE A 13 -16.74 -5.02 -0.03
CA ILE A 13 -16.11 -4.74 -1.32
C ILE A 13 -16.63 -5.70 -2.40
N VAL A 14 -16.75 -7.00 -2.10
CA VAL A 14 -17.30 -7.97 -3.05
C VAL A 14 -18.76 -7.66 -3.38
N GLU A 15 -19.58 -7.28 -2.40
CA GLU A 15 -20.97 -6.87 -2.62
C GLU A 15 -21.07 -5.61 -3.50
N MET A 16 -20.20 -4.61 -3.27
CA MET A 16 -20.17 -3.36 -4.05
C MET A 16 -19.73 -3.58 -5.51
N THR A 17 -18.86 -4.55 -5.74
CA THR A 17 -18.29 -4.82 -7.08
C THR A 17 -18.98 -5.99 -7.80
N GLY A 18 -19.83 -6.72 -7.09
CA GLY A 18 -20.54 -7.92 -7.57
C GLY A 18 -19.67 -9.19 -7.57
N TRP A 19 -18.39 -9.09 -7.87
CA TRP A 19 -17.49 -10.25 -8.05
C TRP A 19 -16.16 -10.15 -7.30
N GLY A 20 -15.88 -9.01 -6.72
CA GLY A 20 -14.58 -8.63 -6.20
C GLY A 20 -13.80 -7.77 -7.19
N VAL A 21 -12.70 -7.19 -6.72
CA VAL A 21 -11.85 -6.29 -7.50
C VAL A 21 -10.80 -7.05 -8.32
N ASP A 22 -10.40 -6.50 -9.46
CA ASP A 22 -9.30 -7.07 -10.26
C ASP A 22 -7.96 -6.93 -9.53
N HIS A 23 -7.77 -5.80 -8.84
CA HIS A 23 -6.55 -5.49 -8.08
C HIS A 23 -6.88 -4.94 -6.71
N SER A 24 -6.20 -5.45 -5.68
CA SER A 24 -6.20 -4.89 -4.33
C SER A 24 -4.77 -4.65 -3.86
N PHE A 25 -4.56 -3.56 -3.10
CA PHE A 25 -3.24 -3.16 -2.62
C PHE A 25 -3.29 -3.00 -1.10
N GLU A 26 -2.43 -3.72 -0.40
CA GLU A 26 -2.25 -3.56 1.03
C GLU A 26 -1.01 -2.72 1.27
N CYS A 27 -1.19 -1.54 1.90
CA CYS A 27 -0.13 -0.54 2.08
C CYS A 27 0.12 -0.17 3.54
N ILE A 28 -0.46 -0.93 4.49
CA ILE A 28 -0.40 -0.63 5.93
C ILE A 28 0.62 -1.51 6.64
N GLY A 29 0.77 -2.76 6.20
CA GLY A 29 1.59 -3.77 6.87
C GLY A 29 0.84 -4.54 7.97
N ASN A 30 -0.48 -4.70 7.83
CA ASN A 30 -1.29 -5.45 8.77
C ASN A 30 -1.72 -6.79 8.17
N VAL A 31 -1.33 -7.89 8.82
CA VAL A 31 -1.59 -9.26 8.32
C VAL A 31 -3.08 -9.58 8.12
N ASN A 32 -3.96 -9.01 8.94
CA ASN A 32 -5.41 -9.18 8.78
C ASN A 32 -5.92 -8.39 7.57
N VAL A 33 -5.39 -7.19 7.32
CA VAL A 33 -5.72 -6.38 6.14
C VAL A 33 -5.16 -7.03 4.88
N MET A 34 -3.97 -7.64 4.92
CA MET A 34 -3.41 -8.43 3.80
C MET A 34 -4.36 -9.55 3.40
N ARG A 35 -4.90 -10.28 4.38
CA ARG A 35 -5.90 -11.32 4.13
C ARG A 35 -7.20 -10.75 3.57
N ALA A 36 -7.73 -9.68 4.14
CA ALA A 36 -8.95 -9.03 3.66
C ALA A 36 -8.77 -8.51 2.22
N ALA A 37 -7.60 -7.96 1.88
CA ALA A 37 -7.26 -7.53 0.53
C ALA A 37 -7.28 -8.71 -0.47
N LEU A 38 -6.69 -9.86 -0.12
CA LEU A 38 -6.77 -11.05 -0.95
C LEU A 38 -8.22 -11.53 -1.12
N GLU A 39 -8.99 -11.59 -0.04
CA GLU A 39 -10.37 -12.08 -0.06
C GLU A 39 -11.33 -11.13 -0.80
N SER A 40 -10.98 -9.84 -0.95
CA SER A 40 -11.75 -8.88 -1.75
C SER A 40 -11.48 -8.98 -3.25
N ALA A 41 -10.38 -9.63 -3.66
CA ALA A 41 -10.03 -9.80 -5.06
C ALA A 41 -10.95 -10.81 -5.76
N HIS A 42 -11.14 -10.64 -7.07
CA HIS A 42 -11.99 -11.49 -7.89
C HIS A 42 -11.46 -12.93 -7.93
N ARG A 43 -12.35 -13.91 -7.82
CA ARG A 43 -12.02 -15.32 -8.08
C ARG A 43 -11.70 -15.51 -9.57
N GLY A 44 -10.73 -16.36 -9.87
CA GLY A 44 -10.28 -16.65 -11.23
C GLY A 44 -9.01 -15.91 -11.62
N TRP A 45 -8.93 -14.58 -11.41
CA TRP A 45 -7.76 -13.79 -11.86
C TRP A 45 -7.36 -12.63 -10.97
N GLY A 46 -8.15 -12.28 -9.96
CA GLY A 46 -7.89 -11.13 -9.08
C GLY A 46 -6.52 -11.20 -8.42
N GLN A 47 -5.85 -10.06 -8.31
CA GLN A 47 -4.50 -9.94 -7.77
C GLN A 47 -4.52 -9.06 -6.52
N SER A 48 -3.91 -9.55 -5.45
CA SER A 48 -3.69 -8.79 -4.23
C SER A 48 -2.20 -8.56 -4.05
N VAL A 49 -1.79 -7.30 -3.96
CA VAL A 49 -0.38 -6.90 -3.84
C VAL A 49 -0.11 -6.42 -2.43
N ILE A 50 0.85 -7.06 -1.75
CA ILE A 50 1.35 -6.66 -0.45
C ILE A 50 2.49 -5.67 -0.66
N ILE A 51 2.31 -4.45 -0.17
CA ILE A 51 3.28 -3.35 -0.20
C ILE A 51 3.71 -3.00 1.23
N GLY A 52 2.75 -3.04 2.17
CA GLY A 52 2.99 -2.74 3.58
C GLY A 52 3.92 -3.75 4.25
N VAL A 53 4.70 -3.27 5.21
CA VAL A 53 5.67 -4.10 5.95
C VAL A 53 5.07 -4.48 7.30
N ALA A 54 4.82 -5.76 7.50
CA ALA A 54 4.36 -6.29 8.78
C ALA A 54 5.48 -6.31 9.83
N GLY A 55 5.11 -6.35 11.10
CA GLY A 55 6.07 -6.49 12.19
C GLY A 55 6.86 -7.80 12.10
N ALA A 56 8.09 -7.80 12.60
CA ALA A 56 8.95 -8.98 12.59
C ALA A 56 8.25 -10.18 13.26
N GLY A 57 8.33 -11.34 12.62
CA GLY A 57 7.73 -12.59 13.10
C GLY A 57 6.22 -12.72 12.86
N GLN A 58 5.57 -11.74 12.27
CA GLN A 58 4.16 -11.88 11.88
C GLN A 58 4.04 -12.70 10.59
N GLU A 59 3.03 -13.57 10.56
CA GLU A 59 2.75 -14.42 9.41
C GLU A 59 1.39 -14.12 8.83
N ILE A 60 1.28 -14.18 7.50
CA ILE A 60 0.00 -14.12 6.81
C ILE A 60 -0.61 -15.51 6.71
N SER A 61 -1.94 -15.58 6.83
CA SER A 61 -2.66 -16.85 6.68
C SER A 61 -3.91 -16.67 5.85
N THR A 62 -4.21 -17.66 5.02
CA THR A 62 -5.45 -17.73 4.26
C THR A 62 -5.89 -19.18 4.06
N ARG A 63 -7.16 -19.37 3.69
CA ARG A 63 -7.64 -20.69 3.29
C ARG A 63 -7.06 -21.03 1.92
N PRO A 64 -6.51 -22.24 1.69
CA PRO A 64 -5.97 -22.64 0.39
C PRO A 64 -6.95 -22.44 -0.77
N PHE A 65 -8.25 -22.57 -0.50
CA PHE A 65 -9.32 -22.35 -1.47
C PHE A 65 -9.31 -20.93 -2.07
N GLN A 66 -8.82 -19.94 -1.36
CA GLN A 66 -8.69 -18.58 -1.89
C GLN A 66 -7.69 -18.51 -3.06
N LEU A 67 -6.63 -19.30 -3.00
CA LEU A 67 -5.59 -19.35 -4.03
C LEU A 67 -5.94 -20.34 -5.13
N VAL A 68 -6.46 -21.53 -4.80
CA VAL A 68 -6.81 -22.55 -5.78
C VAL A 68 -7.95 -22.09 -6.72
N THR A 69 -8.77 -21.14 -6.26
CA THR A 69 -9.80 -20.50 -7.10
C THR A 69 -9.27 -19.38 -7.98
N GLY A 70 -7.95 -19.23 -8.12
CA GLY A 70 -7.32 -18.36 -9.12
C GLY A 70 -6.88 -16.98 -8.63
N ARG A 71 -7.13 -16.61 -7.37
CA ARG A 71 -6.57 -15.40 -6.80
C ARG A 71 -5.05 -15.49 -6.72
N LYS A 72 -4.39 -14.36 -6.88
CA LYS A 72 -2.93 -14.25 -6.77
C LYS A 72 -2.57 -13.35 -5.58
N TRP A 73 -1.63 -13.81 -4.77
CA TRP A 73 -1.03 -12.99 -3.71
C TRP A 73 0.40 -12.66 -4.09
N LEU A 74 0.68 -11.39 -4.26
CA LEU A 74 1.94 -10.89 -4.81
C LEU A 74 2.65 -9.98 -3.81
N GLY A 75 3.96 -10.03 -3.79
CA GLY A 75 4.79 -9.05 -3.08
C GLY A 75 5.21 -7.90 -4.00
N SER A 76 5.66 -6.80 -3.39
CA SER A 76 6.16 -5.62 -4.10
C SER A 76 7.40 -5.07 -3.39
N ALA A 77 8.58 -5.52 -3.78
CA ALA A 77 9.83 -4.95 -3.30
C ALA A 77 10.16 -3.69 -4.12
N PHE A 78 10.19 -2.51 -3.46
CA PHE A 78 10.39 -1.23 -4.14
C PHE A 78 9.49 -1.02 -5.37
N GLY A 79 8.20 -1.40 -5.28
CA GLY A 79 7.29 -1.34 -6.41
C GLY A 79 7.61 -2.32 -7.55
N GLY A 80 8.45 -3.34 -7.31
CA GLY A 80 8.91 -4.29 -8.33
C GLY A 80 9.96 -3.69 -9.28
N VAL A 81 10.52 -2.52 -8.96
CA VAL A 81 11.50 -1.80 -9.80
C VAL A 81 12.85 -2.52 -9.81
N LYS A 82 13.41 -2.70 -10.99
CA LYS A 82 14.80 -3.08 -11.18
C LYS A 82 15.67 -1.82 -11.02
N GLY A 83 16.09 -1.52 -9.78
CA GLY A 83 16.66 -0.23 -9.40
C GLY A 83 17.73 0.31 -10.35
N ARG A 84 18.74 -0.51 -10.70
CA ARG A 84 19.87 -0.05 -11.56
C ARG A 84 19.45 0.29 -12.99
N THR A 85 18.44 -0.39 -13.53
CA THR A 85 18.05 -0.23 -14.95
C THR A 85 16.83 0.66 -15.13
N GLN A 86 15.91 0.68 -14.19
CA GLN A 86 14.65 1.39 -14.34
C GLN A 86 14.59 2.73 -13.59
N LEU A 87 15.30 2.84 -12.45
CA LEU A 87 15.27 4.08 -11.66
C LEU A 87 15.73 5.31 -12.43
N PRO A 88 16.81 5.28 -13.25
CA PRO A 88 17.19 6.44 -14.06
C PRO A 88 16.07 6.95 -14.96
N GLY A 89 15.35 6.05 -15.63
CA GLY A 89 14.20 6.41 -16.47
C GLY A 89 13.03 7.00 -15.67
N MET A 90 12.79 6.51 -14.45
CA MET A 90 11.78 7.08 -13.56
C MET A 90 12.15 8.50 -13.11
N VAL A 91 13.44 8.75 -12.84
CA VAL A 91 13.94 10.11 -12.53
C VAL A 91 13.72 11.05 -13.72
N GLU A 92 14.05 10.60 -14.94
CA GLU A 92 13.78 11.39 -16.15
C GLU A 92 12.28 11.67 -16.32
N ASP A 93 11.42 10.71 -16.07
CA ASP A 93 9.97 10.90 -16.17
C ASP A 93 9.45 11.88 -15.09
N ALA A 94 10.02 11.85 -13.88
CA ALA A 94 9.74 12.86 -12.86
C ALA A 94 10.21 14.26 -13.31
N MET A 95 11.43 14.38 -13.82
CA MET A 95 11.95 15.66 -14.34
C MET A 95 11.14 16.22 -15.51
N LYS A 96 10.51 15.35 -16.30
CA LYS A 96 9.60 15.74 -17.40
C LYS A 96 8.16 15.99 -16.94
N GLY A 97 7.88 15.90 -15.63
CA GLY A 97 6.55 16.11 -15.04
C GLY A 97 5.54 14.98 -15.30
N LYS A 98 5.98 13.83 -15.81
CA LYS A 98 5.11 12.65 -16.00
C LYS A 98 4.80 11.95 -14.67
N ILE A 99 5.72 12.01 -13.72
CA ILE A 99 5.54 11.55 -12.35
C ILE A 99 5.53 12.78 -11.46
N GLN A 100 4.40 13.03 -10.81
CA GLN A 100 4.25 14.17 -9.90
C GLN A 100 4.69 13.73 -8.50
N LEU A 101 5.76 14.31 -7.97
CA LEU A 101 6.28 14.04 -6.64
C LEU A 101 5.81 15.06 -5.60
N GLU A 102 5.58 16.31 -6.01
CA GLU A 102 5.20 17.42 -5.14
C GLU A 102 3.97 17.16 -4.27
N PRO A 103 2.87 16.53 -4.78
CA PRO A 103 1.70 16.27 -3.94
C PRO A 103 1.96 15.33 -2.75
N PHE A 104 3.05 14.58 -2.77
CA PHE A 104 3.43 13.68 -1.67
C PHE A 104 4.21 14.40 -0.57
N VAL A 105 4.83 15.54 -0.85
CA VAL A 105 5.53 16.36 0.15
C VAL A 105 4.52 17.29 0.82
N THR A 106 4.00 16.84 1.96
CA THR A 106 2.96 17.56 2.70
C THR A 106 3.52 18.57 3.70
N HIS A 107 4.75 18.38 4.15
CA HIS A 107 5.42 19.22 5.12
C HIS A 107 6.90 19.39 4.78
N THR A 108 7.43 20.56 5.12
CA THR A 108 8.85 20.89 5.01
C THR A 108 9.28 21.54 6.32
N MET A 109 10.34 21.03 6.95
CA MET A 109 10.77 21.41 8.29
C MET A 109 12.28 21.47 8.41
N GLY A 110 12.79 22.21 9.41
CA GLY A 110 14.21 22.16 9.80
C GLY A 110 14.54 20.93 10.65
N LEU A 111 15.83 20.68 10.85
CA LEU A 111 16.29 19.52 11.64
C LEU A 111 15.85 19.62 13.12
N ASP A 112 15.71 20.80 13.67
CA ASP A 112 15.22 21.05 15.03
C ASP A 112 13.76 20.59 15.25
N GLN A 113 12.99 20.47 14.17
CA GLN A 113 11.59 20.02 14.18
C GLN A 113 11.43 18.52 13.87
N ILE A 114 12.51 17.72 13.87
CA ILE A 114 12.44 16.30 13.48
C ILE A 114 11.45 15.48 14.33
N ASN A 115 11.33 15.77 15.61
CA ASN A 115 10.39 15.07 16.48
C ASN A 115 8.94 15.40 16.11
N GLU A 116 8.63 16.67 15.82
CA GLU A 116 7.32 17.10 15.32
C GLU A 116 6.97 16.40 13.99
N ALA A 117 7.95 16.24 13.10
CA ALA A 117 7.77 15.49 11.85
C ALA A 117 7.35 14.04 12.09
N PHE A 118 7.94 13.37 13.08
CA PHE A 118 7.53 12.01 13.47
C PHE A 118 6.13 11.99 14.11
N ASP A 119 5.79 12.95 14.93
CA ASP A 119 4.47 13.05 15.55
C ASP A 119 3.38 13.21 14.48
N LEU A 120 3.57 14.09 13.51
CA LEU A 120 2.66 14.25 12.36
C LEU A 120 2.50 12.97 11.54
N MET A 121 3.57 12.20 11.39
CA MET A 121 3.52 10.91 10.71
C MET A 121 2.69 9.89 11.51
N HIS A 122 2.91 9.78 12.83
CA HIS A 122 2.14 8.89 13.71
C HIS A 122 0.65 9.24 13.77
N GLU A 123 0.34 10.53 13.72
CA GLU A 123 -1.04 11.04 13.69
C GLU A 123 -1.72 10.89 12.32
N GLY A 124 -0.98 10.43 11.29
CA GLY A 124 -1.50 10.31 9.93
C GLY A 124 -1.77 11.64 9.23
N LYS A 125 -1.17 12.73 9.71
CA LYS A 125 -1.31 14.08 9.14
C LYS A 125 -0.27 14.38 8.07
N SER A 126 0.81 13.61 8.00
CA SER A 126 1.85 13.73 6.98
C SER A 126 1.92 12.50 6.10
N ILE A 127 1.99 12.71 4.79
CA ILE A 127 2.35 11.67 3.82
C ILE A 127 3.88 11.59 3.77
N ARG A 128 4.54 12.75 3.61
CA ARG A 128 6.00 12.90 3.63
C ARG A 128 6.38 14.26 4.15
N THR A 129 7.28 14.26 5.13
CA THR A 129 7.96 15.45 5.59
C THR A 129 9.38 15.46 5.07
N VAL A 130 9.78 16.56 4.43
CA VAL A 130 11.16 16.79 3.98
C VAL A 130 11.88 17.65 5.02
N ILE A 131 13.04 17.21 5.47
CA ILE A 131 13.88 17.95 6.42
C ILE A 131 14.96 18.67 5.63
N HIS A 132 15.06 19.98 5.82
CA HIS A 132 16.14 20.82 5.29
C HIS A 132 17.26 20.93 6.31
N TYR A 133 18.48 20.76 5.83
CA TYR A 133 19.72 20.97 6.56
C TYR A 133 20.31 22.32 6.11
N GLU A 134 19.99 23.38 6.80
CA GLU A 134 20.57 24.70 6.62
C GLU A 134 21.30 25.13 7.89
#